data_46d4acaeb6e9333c3b3ba860261db343
#
_entry.id   46d4acaeb6e9333c3b3ba860261db343
#
_cell.length_a   1.000
_cell.length_b   1.000
_cell.length_c   1.000
_cell.angle_alpha   90.00
_cell.angle_beta   90.00
_cell.angle_gamma   90.00
#
_symmetry.space_group_name_H-M   'P 1'
#
loop_
_entity.id
_entity.type
_entity.pdbx_description
1 polymer ?
#
loop_
_entity_poly.entity_id
_entity_poly.type
_entity_poly.pdbx_seq_one_letter_code
_entity_poly.pdbx_strand_id
1 'polypeptide(L)'
;MDRLRGGALKRNTVAALLGLSLSACGGSDTSTPTPTPTPTNHAPTITSAAAASVVENSVGVIYQGSATDPDGDPITLTLSGTDAASFTISSTGEVRFASPPNFERPTDADANNVYILQLTASDGKASVSQAVTITVTNSKEGIDVQRVVSGFNHPVSIVTMPGQSQLMVAERSGAIYIYDPATQMRTLYATVDGLTTAAGQGILSIAVQPDFATRHIVYALVAHNGGVGVRQIFNNGGPTGWLEFNIGAHTAYSNDIGGWLGFGPDGMLYVATGDAGGTNDPSGSAQDSASLFGKLLSFSPAAFDAYSGASVPPPIKAKLLAQGLHYPSGGTFYANGLLLPDRGQSQREEVNALPLTVGTVDNLGWPYREGTYVNLAGEPAGLVSPVLEYPHGSGTYAGQQIVGGFVYQGSNASLTGTYVFLDASGAVFTVPLVSLQRGSTFAASDFERRDLDFTPASGTIAQPVSVVEDGTGAIYIACDDGEIFRVTAS
;
A
#
# COMPACT_ATOMS: atom_id res chain seq x y z
N MET A 1 -42.70 -40.89 -8.32
CA MET A 1 -44.12 -40.53 -8.48
C MET A 1 -44.14 -39.35 -9.42
N ASP A 2 -44.25 -39.59 -10.71
CA ASP A 2 -45.50 -39.52 -11.50
C ASP A 2 -45.87 -38.06 -11.79
N ARG A 3 -46.07 -37.58 -13.00
CA ARG A 3 -46.36 -37.99 -14.39
C ARG A 3 -46.24 -36.75 -15.27
N LEU A 4 -45.58 -36.77 -16.40
CA LEU A 4 -46.07 -37.00 -17.77
C LEU A 4 -47.31 -36.18 -18.25
N ARG A 5 -47.12 -35.47 -19.35
CA ARG A 5 -47.88 -35.40 -20.63
C ARG A 5 -47.73 -33.99 -21.22
N GLY A 6 -47.40 -33.73 -22.47
CA GLY A 6 -47.61 -34.45 -23.72
C GLY A 6 -48.58 -33.66 -24.63
N GLY A 7 -48.19 -33.42 -25.86
CA GLY A 7 -49.09 -32.94 -26.91
C GLY A 7 -48.44 -31.84 -27.77
N ALA A 8 -48.29 -31.91 -29.01
CA ALA A 8 -48.66 -32.68 -30.19
C ALA A 8 -48.62 -31.71 -31.40
N LEU A 9 -48.01 -32.20 -32.44
CA LEU A 9 -47.91 -31.63 -33.80
C LEU A 9 -49.28 -31.23 -34.37
N LYS A 10 -49.28 -30.17 -35.24
CA LYS A 10 -50.18 -30.16 -36.42
C LYS A 10 -49.41 -29.67 -37.65
N ARG A 11 -49.23 -30.58 -38.58
CA ARG A 11 -49.00 -30.31 -40.03
C ARG A 11 -50.34 -29.90 -40.66
N ASN A 12 -50.28 -28.98 -41.58
CA ASN A 12 -51.34 -28.89 -42.61
C ASN A 12 -50.69 -28.66 -43.97
N THR A 13 -50.95 -29.64 -44.81
CA THR A 13 -50.73 -29.70 -46.26
C THR A 13 -52.03 -29.26 -46.96
N VAL A 14 -51.94 -28.47 -48.00
CA VAL A 14 -52.98 -28.38 -49.06
C VAL A 14 -52.28 -27.81 -50.28
N ALA A 15 -52.02 -28.52 -51.30
CA ALA A 15 -52.80 -29.03 -52.43
C ALA A 15 -52.90 -27.96 -53.56
N ALA A 16 -52.33 -28.37 -54.69
CA ALA A 16 -52.30 -27.74 -55.98
C ALA A 16 -53.69 -27.73 -56.67
N LEU A 17 -53.93 -26.69 -57.45
CA LEU A 17 -54.87 -26.78 -58.57
C LEU A 17 -54.28 -26.18 -59.82
N LEU A 18 -54.24 -27.03 -60.85
CA LEU A 18 -53.91 -26.67 -62.26
C LEU A 18 -55.11 -25.98 -62.87
N GLY A 19 -54.87 -24.96 -63.63
CA GLY A 19 -55.83 -24.38 -64.56
C GLY A 19 -55.09 -23.92 -65.85
N LEU A 20 -55.25 -24.73 -66.87
CA LEU A 20 -54.89 -24.41 -68.26
C LEU A 20 -55.94 -23.51 -68.90
N SER A 21 -55.55 -22.44 -69.54
CA SER A 21 -56.31 -21.91 -70.69
C SER A 21 -55.35 -21.26 -71.69
N LEU A 22 -55.51 -21.67 -72.95
CA LEU A 22 -54.80 -21.19 -74.13
C LEU A 22 -55.37 -19.87 -74.73
N SER A 23 -54.49 -19.24 -75.45
CA SER A 23 -54.68 -18.36 -76.66
C SER A 23 -54.73 -16.86 -76.40
N ALA A 24 -53.86 -16.09 -76.96
CA ALA A 24 -53.81 -15.64 -78.33
C ALA A 24 -52.63 -14.71 -78.58
N CYS A 25 -52.14 -14.76 -79.81
CA CYS A 25 -51.07 -14.01 -80.42
C CYS A 25 -51.34 -12.49 -80.48
N GLY A 26 -50.36 -11.67 -80.19
CA GLY A 26 -50.35 -10.22 -80.41
C GLY A 26 -49.00 -9.67 -80.08
N GLY A 27 -48.10 -9.54 -81.03
CA GLY A 27 -46.79 -8.95 -80.87
C GLY A 27 -46.83 -7.47 -80.58
N SER A 28 -46.14 -7.10 -79.55
CA SER A 28 -45.54 -5.79 -79.37
C SER A 28 -44.23 -5.97 -78.59
N ASP A 29 -43.13 -5.62 -79.24
CA ASP A 29 -41.78 -5.56 -78.64
C ASP A 29 -41.81 -4.53 -77.48
N THR A 30 -42.07 -5.00 -76.30
CA THR A 30 -41.72 -4.27 -75.11
C THR A 30 -40.45 -4.88 -74.53
N SER A 31 -39.29 -4.32 -74.88
CA SER A 31 -38.06 -4.57 -74.20
C SER A 31 -38.27 -4.17 -72.71
N THR A 32 -38.48 -5.16 -71.87
CA THR A 32 -38.36 -5.01 -70.41
C THR A 32 -36.98 -4.46 -70.13
N PRO A 33 -36.85 -3.32 -69.40
CA PRO A 33 -35.51 -2.88 -69.05
C PRO A 33 -34.90 -3.94 -68.15
N THR A 34 -33.72 -4.45 -68.56
CA THR A 34 -32.90 -5.32 -67.73
C THR A 34 -32.68 -4.60 -66.39
N PRO A 35 -33.04 -5.19 -65.22
CA PRO A 35 -32.80 -4.54 -63.95
C PRO A 35 -31.32 -4.21 -63.88
N THR A 36 -31.02 -2.95 -63.72
CA THR A 36 -29.65 -2.47 -63.39
C THR A 36 -29.18 -3.22 -62.16
N PRO A 37 -28.06 -3.96 -62.15
CA PRO A 37 -27.60 -4.63 -61.00
C PRO A 37 -27.48 -3.63 -59.85
N THR A 38 -28.14 -3.90 -58.72
CA THR A 38 -27.98 -3.10 -57.54
C THR A 38 -26.50 -3.13 -57.14
N PRO A 39 -25.83 -1.99 -56.92
CA PRO A 39 -24.43 -2.00 -56.49
C PRO A 39 -24.26 -2.92 -55.30
N THR A 40 -23.30 -3.84 -55.39
CA THR A 40 -22.98 -4.74 -54.26
C THR A 40 -22.24 -3.93 -53.23
N ASN A 41 -22.80 -3.85 -51.99
CA ASN A 41 -22.12 -3.19 -50.89
C ASN A 41 -20.89 -3.99 -50.44
N HIS A 42 -19.79 -3.31 -50.27
CA HIS A 42 -18.56 -3.85 -49.66
C HIS A 42 -18.45 -3.34 -48.25
N ALA A 43 -18.00 -4.18 -47.30
CA ALA A 43 -17.79 -3.77 -45.91
C ALA A 43 -16.63 -2.79 -45.77
N PRO A 44 -16.67 -1.84 -44.83
CA PRO A 44 -15.54 -0.98 -44.54
C PRO A 44 -14.30 -1.75 -44.11
N THR A 45 -13.13 -1.13 -44.22
CA THR A 45 -11.86 -1.67 -43.78
C THR A 45 -11.25 -0.73 -42.71
N ILE A 46 -10.96 -1.25 -41.51
CA ILE A 46 -10.28 -0.48 -40.46
C ILE A 46 -8.80 -0.32 -40.87
N THR A 47 -8.32 0.92 -40.81
CA THR A 47 -6.96 1.28 -41.23
C THR A 47 -6.08 1.73 -40.08
N SER A 48 -6.65 1.98 -38.92
CA SER A 48 -5.91 2.33 -37.69
C SER A 48 -5.18 1.12 -37.09
N ALA A 49 -4.14 1.40 -36.29
CA ALA A 49 -3.36 0.37 -35.62
C ALA A 49 -4.20 -0.43 -34.62
N ALA A 50 -3.81 -1.68 -34.37
CA ALA A 50 -4.46 -2.56 -33.39
C ALA A 50 -3.96 -2.33 -31.95
N ALA A 51 -3.00 -1.41 -31.72
CA ALA A 51 -2.45 -1.11 -30.41
C ALA A 51 -1.96 0.33 -30.32
N ALA A 52 -2.01 0.88 -29.12
CA ALA A 52 -1.38 2.14 -28.74
C ALA A 52 -0.84 2.07 -27.31
N SER A 53 0.10 2.97 -26.98
CA SER A 53 0.65 3.13 -25.64
C SER A 53 0.52 4.59 -25.23
N VAL A 54 0.22 4.83 -23.96
CA VAL A 54 0.02 6.16 -23.40
C VAL A 54 0.64 6.22 -22.01
N VAL A 55 1.25 7.34 -21.68
CA VAL A 55 1.72 7.57 -20.31
C VAL A 55 0.51 7.89 -19.43
N GLU A 56 0.52 7.42 -18.19
CA GLU A 56 -0.51 7.78 -17.21
C GLU A 56 -0.70 9.29 -17.06
N ASN A 57 -1.79 9.70 -16.42
CA ASN A 57 -2.18 11.10 -16.24
C ASN A 57 -2.36 11.87 -17.56
N SER A 58 -2.29 11.19 -18.73
CA SER A 58 -2.48 11.80 -20.02
C SER A 58 -3.92 12.25 -20.22
N VAL A 59 -4.07 13.46 -20.76
CA VAL A 59 -5.33 14.03 -21.18
C VAL A 59 -5.32 14.22 -22.70
N GLY A 60 -6.48 14.13 -23.35
CA GLY A 60 -6.58 14.35 -24.78
C GLY A 60 -6.77 13.08 -25.60
N VAL A 61 -6.42 13.13 -26.90
CA VAL A 61 -6.56 11.98 -27.82
C VAL A 61 -5.42 11.01 -27.58
N ILE A 62 -5.78 9.77 -27.25
CA ILE A 62 -4.80 8.70 -26.99
C ILE A 62 -4.70 7.68 -28.11
N TYR A 63 -5.75 7.63 -28.95
CA TYR A 63 -5.80 6.76 -30.10
C TYR A 63 -6.71 7.37 -31.17
N GLN A 64 -6.35 7.24 -32.46
CA GLN A 64 -7.12 7.67 -33.59
C GLN A 64 -7.64 6.46 -34.37
N GLY A 65 -8.91 6.14 -34.18
CA GLY A 65 -9.60 5.16 -35.02
C GLY A 65 -9.80 5.67 -36.43
N SER A 66 -9.56 4.86 -37.44
CA SER A 66 -9.80 5.18 -38.83
C SER A 66 -10.23 3.98 -39.67
N ALA A 67 -11.06 4.20 -40.66
CA ALA A 67 -11.51 3.19 -41.60
C ALA A 67 -11.75 3.82 -42.98
N THR A 68 -11.76 2.98 -44.00
CA THR A 68 -12.08 3.36 -45.39
C THR A 68 -13.16 2.44 -45.90
N ASP A 69 -14.02 2.97 -46.76
CA ASP A 69 -15.08 2.19 -47.42
C ASP A 69 -14.81 2.14 -48.94
N PRO A 70 -14.87 0.94 -49.56
CA PRO A 70 -14.61 0.80 -51.02
C PRO A 70 -15.65 1.48 -51.90
N ASP A 71 -16.88 1.61 -51.41
CA ASP A 71 -18.00 2.22 -52.16
C ASP A 71 -18.10 3.72 -51.85
N GLY A 72 -17.32 4.23 -50.88
CA GLY A 72 -17.32 5.63 -50.44
C GLY A 72 -18.50 5.98 -49.51
N ASP A 73 -19.13 4.96 -48.93
CA ASP A 73 -20.26 5.15 -47.99
C ASP A 73 -19.75 5.81 -46.68
N PRO A 74 -20.57 6.63 -45.99
CA PRO A 74 -20.21 7.22 -44.70
C PRO A 74 -19.98 6.15 -43.63
N ILE A 75 -18.87 6.23 -42.90
CA ILE A 75 -18.50 5.28 -41.86
C ILE A 75 -18.83 5.84 -40.49
N THR A 76 -19.44 5.01 -39.64
CA THR A 76 -19.61 5.25 -38.21
C THR A 76 -18.63 4.36 -37.44
N LEU A 77 -17.84 4.97 -36.52
CA LEU A 77 -16.93 4.27 -35.61
C LEU A 77 -17.55 4.17 -34.21
N THR A 78 -17.49 2.99 -33.61
CA THR A 78 -17.98 2.74 -32.25
C THR A 78 -16.97 1.90 -31.48
N LEU A 79 -16.98 2.05 -30.13
CA LEU A 79 -16.19 1.24 -29.20
C LEU A 79 -17.09 0.29 -28.44
N SER A 80 -16.61 -0.92 -28.24
CA SER A 80 -17.15 -1.95 -27.34
C SER A 80 -15.99 -2.75 -26.74
N GLY A 81 -16.25 -3.78 -25.97
CA GLY A 81 -15.25 -4.58 -25.29
C GLY A 81 -15.26 -4.39 -23.78
N THR A 82 -14.44 -5.16 -23.08
CA THR A 82 -14.44 -5.26 -21.62
C THR A 82 -14.19 -3.93 -20.96
N ASP A 83 -13.28 -3.12 -21.49
CA ASP A 83 -12.82 -1.87 -20.89
C ASP A 83 -13.40 -0.64 -21.59
N ALA A 84 -14.35 -0.81 -22.51
CA ALA A 84 -14.93 0.30 -23.30
C ALA A 84 -15.55 1.41 -22.47
N ALA A 85 -16.03 1.10 -21.27
CA ALA A 85 -16.63 2.07 -20.35
C ALA A 85 -15.64 3.14 -19.86
N SER A 86 -14.33 2.83 -19.88
CA SER A 86 -13.25 3.75 -19.50
C SER A 86 -12.93 4.78 -20.59
N PHE A 87 -13.59 4.71 -21.78
CA PHE A 87 -13.25 5.54 -22.94
C PHE A 87 -14.44 6.24 -23.55
N THR A 88 -14.14 7.29 -24.30
CA THR A 88 -15.07 7.96 -25.21
C THR A 88 -14.50 7.95 -26.62
N ILE A 89 -15.38 7.92 -27.64
CA ILE A 89 -14.99 8.07 -29.05
C ILE A 89 -15.81 9.20 -29.69
N SER A 90 -15.15 10.07 -30.44
CA SER A 90 -15.80 11.12 -31.22
C SER A 90 -16.29 10.60 -32.57
N SER A 91 -17.15 11.37 -33.26
CA SER A 91 -17.57 11.08 -34.63
C SER A 91 -16.42 11.08 -35.65
N THR A 92 -15.27 11.66 -35.30
CA THR A 92 -14.04 11.66 -36.12
C THR A 92 -13.10 10.53 -35.76
N GLY A 93 -13.48 9.63 -34.84
CA GLY A 93 -12.67 8.48 -34.40
C GLY A 93 -11.62 8.79 -33.33
N GLU A 94 -11.63 9.98 -32.73
CA GLU A 94 -10.75 10.31 -31.62
C GLU A 94 -11.19 9.56 -30.37
N VAL A 95 -10.30 8.75 -29.82
CA VAL A 95 -10.51 8.01 -28.56
C VAL A 95 -9.77 8.70 -27.42
N ARG A 96 -10.44 8.85 -26.30
CA ARG A 96 -9.94 9.48 -25.08
C ARG A 96 -10.35 8.64 -23.86
N PHE A 97 -9.52 8.65 -22.81
CA PHE A 97 -9.99 8.18 -21.51
C PHE A 97 -11.13 9.09 -21.00
N ALA A 98 -12.14 8.52 -20.34
CA ALA A 98 -13.19 9.26 -19.66
C ALA A 98 -12.67 10.02 -18.44
N SER A 99 -11.67 9.45 -17.76
CA SER A 99 -10.85 10.07 -16.71
C SER A 99 -9.38 9.73 -16.98
N PRO A 100 -8.42 10.61 -16.68
CA PRO A 100 -7.00 10.29 -16.86
C PRO A 100 -6.65 8.96 -16.19
N PRO A 101 -5.91 8.07 -16.87
CA PRO A 101 -5.52 6.80 -16.28
C PRO A 101 -4.46 7.02 -15.19
N ASN A 102 -4.51 6.21 -14.14
CA ASN A 102 -3.51 6.14 -13.07
C ASN A 102 -2.89 4.74 -13.12
N PHE A 103 -1.56 4.66 -13.27
CA PHE A 103 -0.86 3.39 -13.43
C PHE A 103 -0.84 2.58 -12.12
N GLU A 104 -0.74 3.25 -10.98
CA GLU A 104 -0.70 2.66 -9.65
C GLU A 104 -2.06 2.13 -9.20
N ARG A 105 -3.13 2.61 -9.85
CA ARG A 105 -4.52 2.21 -9.58
C ARG A 105 -5.27 1.98 -10.89
N PRO A 106 -4.94 0.92 -11.61
CA PRO A 106 -5.55 0.62 -12.90
C PRO A 106 -7.04 0.34 -12.76
N THR A 107 -7.80 0.79 -13.76
CA THR A 107 -9.27 0.64 -13.81
C THR A 107 -9.74 -0.28 -14.93
N ASP A 108 -8.81 -0.96 -15.62
CA ASP A 108 -9.10 -2.05 -16.55
C ASP A 108 -9.61 -3.28 -15.80
N ALA A 109 -10.25 -4.19 -16.51
CA ALA A 109 -10.99 -5.30 -15.90
C ALA A 109 -10.15 -6.29 -15.09
N ASP A 110 -8.86 -6.44 -15.41
CA ASP A 110 -7.92 -7.35 -14.74
C ASP A 110 -6.76 -6.62 -14.03
N ALA A 111 -6.84 -5.30 -13.93
CA ALA A 111 -5.91 -4.42 -13.22
C ALA A 111 -4.43 -4.58 -13.65
N ASN A 112 -4.19 -4.74 -14.95
CA ASN A 112 -2.86 -4.94 -15.51
C ASN A 112 -2.35 -3.76 -16.36
N ASN A 113 -3.09 -2.62 -16.41
CA ASN A 113 -2.81 -1.44 -17.22
C ASN A 113 -2.89 -1.68 -18.73
N VAL A 114 -3.58 -2.76 -19.16
CA VAL A 114 -3.78 -3.12 -20.57
C VAL A 114 -5.28 -3.18 -20.86
N TYR A 115 -5.81 -2.11 -21.42
CA TYR A 115 -7.23 -1.97 -21.76
C TYR A 115 -7.54 -2.63 -23.09
N ILE A 116 -8.56 -3.51 -23.11
CA ILE A 116 -8.97 -4.25 -24.31
C ILE A 116 -10.28 -3.68 -24.84
N LEU A 117 -10.20 -3.10 -26.04
CA LEU A 117 -11.30 -2.50 -26.77
C LEU A 117 -11.61 -3.27 -28.05
N GLN A 118 -12.81 -3.10 -28.56
CA GLN A 118 -13.19 -3.49 -29.92
C GLN A 118 -13.67 -2.25 -30.67
N LEU A 119 -12.90 -1.82 -31.65
CA LEU A 119 -13.30 -0.78 -32.60
C LEU A 119 -14.13 -1.41 -33.70
N THR A 120 -15.33 -0.90 -33.94
CA THR A 120 -16.23 -1.34 -35.01
C THR A 120 -16.46 -0.19 -35.99
N ALA A 121 -16.25 -0.45 -37.27
CA ALA A 121 -16.57 0.43 -38.37
C ALA A 121 -17.80 -0.10 -39.11
N SER A 122 -18.80 0.75 -39.35
CA SER A 122 -20.04 0.40 -40.05
C SER A 122 -20.43 1.46 -41.07
N ASP A 123 -20.81 1.05 -42.26
CA ASP A 123 -21.39 1.85 -43.33
C ASP A 123 -22.94 1.91 -43.27
N GLY A 124 -23.53 1.30 -42.22
CA GLY A 124 -24.99 1.16 -42.03
C GLY A 124 -25.58 -0.07 -42.72
N LYS A 125 -24.84 -0.81 -43.53
CA LYS A 125 -25.26 -2.04 -44.23
C LYS A 125 -24.41 -3.24 -43.85
N ALA A 126 -23.12 -3.01 -43.63
CA ALA A 126 -22.13 -4.00 -43.18
C ALA A 126 -21.25 -3.38 -42.09
N SER A 127 -20.53 -4.24 -41.34
CA SER A 127 -19.60 -3.79 -40.31
C SER A 127 -18.38 -4.71 -40.19
N VAL A 128 -17.28 -4.14 -39.76
CA VAL A 128 -16.04 -4.87 -39.43
C VAL A 128 -15.57 -4.43 -38.05
N SER A 129 -14.98 -5.33 -37.29
CA SER A 129 -14.44 -5.04 -35.97
C SER A 129 -13.00 -5.45 -35.85
N GLN A 130 -12.22 -4.67 -35.08
CA GLN A 130 -10.82 -4.94 -34.77
C GLN A 130 -10.61 -4.80 -33.24
N ALA A 131 -9.92 -5.77 -32.65
CA ALA A 131 -9.43 -5.63 -31.28
C ALA A 131 -8.35 -4.54 -31.24
N VAL A 132 -8.45 -3.64 -30.27
CA VAL A 132 -7.47 -2.57 -30.02
C VAL A 132 -7.03 -2.65 -28.58
N THR A 133 -5.72 -2.68 -28.37
CA THR A 133 -5.10 -2.71 -27.05
C THR A 133 -4.51 -1.34 -26.73
N ILE A 134 -4.89 -0.75 -25.59
CA ILE A 134 -4.30 0.49 -25.05
C ILE A 134 -3.51 0.14 -23.79
N THR A 135 -2.18 0.34 -23.84
CA THR A 135 -1.30 0.10 -22.69
C THR A 135 -0.99 1.42 -21.99
N VAL A 136 -1.26 1.53 -20.70
CA VAL A 136 -0.82 2.63 -19.84
C VAL A 136 0.58 2.33 -19.33
N THR A 137 1.48 3.32 -19.36
CA THR A 137 2.86 3.20 -18.88
C THR A 137 3.09 4.16 -17.72
N ASN A 138 3.91 3.73 -16.75
CA ASN A 138 4.29 4.49 -15.57
C ASN A 138 5.21 5.69 -15.91
N SER A 139 5.11 6.78 -15.16
CA SER A 139 5.91 8.01 -15.30
C SER A 139 6.79 8.36 -14.11
N LYS A 140 6.84 7.53 -13.03
CA LYS A 140 7.51 7.82 -11.75
C LYS A 140 7.08 9.11 -11.04
N GLU A 141 6.23 9.91 -11.61
CA GLU A 141 5.61 11.11 -11.05
C GLU A 141 6.54 12.06 -10.28
N GLY A 142 7.77 12.23 -10.76
CA GLY A 142 8.76 13.09 -10.12
C GLY A 142 9.40 12.48 -8.87
N ILE A 143 9.41 11.17 -8.73
CA ILE A 143 10.11 10.44 -7.66
C ILE A 143 11.50 10.03 -8.15
N ASP A 144 12.55 10.48 -7.46
CA ASP A 144 13.94 10.06 -7.67
C ASP A 144 14.45 9.28 -6.46
N VAL A 145 15.00 8.09 -6.71
CA VAL A 145 15.46 7.18 -5.67
C VAL A 145 16.94 6.86 -5.87
N GLN A 146 17.75 7.14 -4.86
CA GLN A 146 19.18 6.94 -4.87
C GLN A 146 19.63 6.13 -3.66
N ARG A 147 20.51 5.13 -3.87
CA ARG A 147 21.23 4.51 -2.76
C ARG A 147 22.27 5.50 -2.25
N VAL A 148 22.18 5.89 -0.98
CA VAL A 148 23.06 6.91 -0.38
C VAL A 148 24.16 6.35 0.48
N VAL A 149 23.97 5.12 1.02
CA VAL A 149 25.00 4.42 1.80
C VAL A 149 24.72 2.93 1.82
N SER A 150 25.78 2.14 2.09
CA SER A 150 25.71 0.70 2.33
C SER A 150 26.67 0.31 3.46
N GLY A 151 26.55 -0.94 3.93
CA GLY A 151 27.46 -1.54 4.91
C GLY A 151 27.12 -1.25 6.37
N PHE A 152 25.86 -0.92 6.68
CA PHE A 152 25.31 -1.13 8.02
C PHE A 152 25.08 -2.63 8.24
N ASN A 153 25.17 -3.08 9.48
CA ASN A 153 25.02 -4.48 9.81
C ASN A 153 23.64 -4.76 10.40
N HIS A 154 22.70 -5.23 9.59
CA HIS A 154 21.32 -5.46 9.98
C HIS A 154 20.72 -4.24 10.69
N PRO A 155 20.57 -3.09 10.01
CA PRO A 155 19.90 -1.95 10.60
C PRO A 155 18.43 -2.32 10.93
N VAL A 156 17.92 -1.78 12.02
CA VAL A 156 16.56 -2.07 12.48
C VAL A 156 15.71 -0.81 12.63
N SER A 157 16.34 0.34 12.76
CA SER A 157 15.63 1.60 12.94
C SER A 157 16.45 2.76 12.37
N ILE A 158 15.79 3.60 11.59
CA ILE A 158 16.30 4.88 11.12
C ILE A 158 15.35 5.99 11.56
N VAL A 159 15.89 7.04 12.18
CA VAL A 159 15.10 8.16 12.67
C VAL A 159 15.80 9.49 12.37
N THR A 160 15.00 10.54 12.25
CA THR A 160 15.51 11.92 12.10
C THR A 160 16.03 12.47 13.41
N MET A 161 17.01 13.36 13.32
CA MET A 161 17.52 14.10 14.48
C MET A 161 16.84 15.47 14.56
N PRO A 162 16.22 15.83 15.69
CA PRO A 162 15.46 17.07 15.82
C PRO A 162 16.28 18.31 15.47
N GLY A 163 15.80 19.10 14.51
CA GLY A 163 16.45 20.33 14.07
C GLY A 163 17.75 20.15 13.28
N GLN A 164 18.06 18.94 12.83
CA GLN A 164 19.28 18.60 12.07
C GLN A 164 18.91 17.84 10.79
N SER A 165 19.82 17.90 9.78
CA SER A 165 19.68 17.13 8.54
C SER A 165 20.26 15.71 8.65
N GLN A 166 20.80 15.35 9.81
CA GLN A 166 21.39 14.06 10.09
C GLN A 166 20.33 13.06 10.53
N LEU A 167 20.67 11.80 10.36
CA LEU A 167 19.85 10.66 10.75
C LEU A 167 20.56 9.86 11.84
N MET A 168 19.77 9.17 12.65
CA MET A 168 20.32 8.18 13.55
C MET A 168 19.89 6.79 13.07
N VAL A 169 20.86 5.88 12.98
CA VAL A 169 20.68 4.52 12.49
C VAL A 169 21.12 3.53 13.58
N ALA A 170 20.23 2.63 13.96
CA ALA A 170 20.53 1.58 14.93
C ALA A 170 20.69 0.23 14.23
N GLU A 171 21.76 -0.48 14.56
CA GLU A 171 21.98 -1.87 14.18
C GLU A 171 21.44 -2.80 15.27
N ARG A 172 20.92 -3.94 14.86
CA ARG A 172 20.36 -4.97 15.76
C ARG A 172 21.34 -5.36 16.88
N SER A 173 22.63 -5.42 16.56
CA SER A 173 23.71 -5.82 17.47
C SER A 173 24.00 -4.85 18.60
N GLY A 174 23.46 -3.63 18.57
CA GLY A 174 23.62 -2.62 19.62
C GLY A 174 24.33 -1.34 19.18
N ALA A 175 24.95 -1.30 18.00
CA ALA A 175 25.58 -0.08 17.53
C ALA A 175 24.54 0.95 17.08
N ILE A 176 24.71 2.19 17.49
CA ILE A 176 23.90 3.34 17.07
C ILE A 176 24.83 4.36 16.43
N TYR A 177 24.52 4.77 15.22
CA TYR A 177 25.33 5.71 14.44
C TYR A 177 24.55 7.00 14.16
N ILE A 178 25.27 8.12 14.11
CA ILE A 178 24.86 9.34 13.44
C ILE A 178 25.31 9.23 11.99
N TYR A 179 24.40 9.34 11.05
CA TYR A 179 24.67 9.36 9.61
C TYR A 179 24.34 10.74 9.04
N ASP A 180 25.30 11.32 8.33
CA ASP A 180 25.15 12.60 7.63
C ASP A 180 24.96 12.35 6.12
N PRO A 181 23.76 12.57 5.57
CA PRO A 181 23.49 12.33 4.15
C PRO A 181 24.28 13.25 3.21
N ALA A 182 24.68 14.44 3.66
CA ALA A 182 25.41 15.41 2.83
C ALA A 182 26.87 15.02 2.64
N THR A 183 27.50 14.49 3.69
CA THR A 183 28.92 14.05 3.65
C THR A 183 29.08 12.56 3.49
N GLN A 184 27.99 11.80 3.59
CA GLN A 184 27.97 10.34 3.61
C GLN A 184 28.78 9.70 4.74
N MET A 185 29.08 10.46 5.78
CA MET A 185 29.82 10.00 6.94
C MET A 185 28.91 9.38 7.98
N ARG A 186 29.38 8.28 8.58
CA ARG A 186 28.77 7.69 9.75
C ARG A 186 29.71 7.77 10.95
N THR A 187 29.19 8.22 12.07
CA THR A 187 29.92 8.33 13.33
C THR A 187 29.22 7.50 14.39
N LEU A 188 29.98 6.63 15.08
CA LEU A 188 29.42 5.85 16.17
C LEU A 188 28.98 6.79 17.29
N TYR A 189 27.70 6.77 17.65
CA TYR A 189 27.16 7.52 18.77
C TYR A 189 27.27 6.71 20.08
N ALA A 190 26.82 5.43 20.05
CA ALA A 190 26.80 4.57 21.23
C ALA A 190 26.87 3.10 20.83
N THR A 191 27.33 2.28 21.77
CA THR A 191 27.13 0.81 21.73
C THR A 191 26.29 0.41 22.93
N VAL A 192 25.21 -0.30 22.70
CA VAL A 192 24.29 -0.81 23.72
C VAL A 192 24.69 -2.25 24.04
N ASP A 193 25.18 -2.47 25.26
CA ASP A 193 25.66 -3.76 25.72
C ASP A 193 24.58 -4.66 26.34
N GLY A 194 24.90 -5.94 26.51
CA GLY A 194 24.06 -6.91 27.23
C GLY A 194 22.81 -7.33 26.48
N LEU A 195 22.76 -7.13 25.17
CA LEU A 195 21.65 -7.53 24.32
C LEU A 195 21.67 -9.02 24.00
N THR A 196 20.49 -9.59 23.74
CA THR A 196 20.35 -10.85 23.01
C THR A 196 20.26 -10.54 21.53
N THR A 197 21.05 -11.26 20.71
CA THR A 197 21.17 -10.98 19.26
C THR A 197 20.58 -12.09 18.40
N ALA A 198 19.75 -12.96 18.98
CA ALA A 198 18.98 -13.92 18.20
C ALA A 198 18.03 -13.20 17.23
N ALA A 199 17.57 -13.89 16.21
CA ALA A 199 16.65 -13.29 15.22
C ALA A 199 15.44 -12.64 15.91
N GLY A 200 15.14 -11.39 15.56
CA GLY A 200 14.06 -10.61 16.18
C GLY A 200 14.36 -10.00 17.55
N GLN A 201 15.62 -10.07 18.02
CA GLN A 201 16.06 -9.51 19.29
C GLN A 201 17.17 -8.45 19.09
N GLY A 202 17.72 -7.91 20.16
CA GLY A 202 18.71 -6.84 20.12
C GLY A 202 18.08 -5.46 20.28
N ILE A 203 18.55 -4.44 19.57
CA ILE A 203 17.80 -3.20 19.43
C ILE A 203 16.59 -3.49 18.52
N LEU A 204 15.42 -3.05 18.97
CA LEU A 204 14.16 -3.21 18.24
C LEU A 204 13.74 -1.89 17.57
N SER A 205 13.93 -0.75 18.24
CA SER A 205 13.64 0.58 17.74
C SER A 205 14.38 1.64 18.54
N ILE A 206 14.61 2.83 17.96
CA ILE A 206 15.19 3.99 18.67
C ILE A 206 14.33 5.24 18.47
N ALA A 207 14.43 6.18 19.43
CA ALA A 207 13.92 7.55 19.27
C ALA A 207 14.91 8.55 19.84
N VAL A 208 15.07 9.68 19.15
CA VAL A 208 15.92 10.78 19.57
C VAL A 208 15.11 11.77 20.39
N GLN A 209 15.62 12.14 21.57
CA GLN A 209 14.93 13.10 22.42
C GLN A 209 14.81 14.45 21.73
N PRO A 210 13.66 15.18 21.82
CA PRO A 210 13.45 16.43 21.09
C PRO A 210 14.51 17.52 21.36
N ASP A 211 15.10 17.56 22.55
CA ASP A 211 16.18 18.47 22.94
C ASP A 211 17.59 17.85 22.84
N PHE A 212 17.76 16.89 21.93
CA PHE A 212 19.03 16.15 21.71
C PHE A 212 20.24 17.06 21.55
N ALA A 213 20.10 18.21 20.89
CA ALA A 213 21.20 19.17 20.72
C ALA A 213 21.84 19.63 22.03
N THR A 214 21.12 19.56 23.15
CA THR A 214 21.61 19.96 24.49
C THR A 214 21.85 18.79 25.42
N ARG A 215 21.06 17.73 25.30
CA ARG A 215 21.08 16.60 26.25
C ARG A 215 21.75 15.34 25.72
N HIS A 216 21.88 15.21 24.40
CA HIS A 216 22.46 14.05 23.73
C HIS A 216 21.85 12.71 24.20
N ILE A 217 20.52 12.65 24.33
CA ILE A 217 19.79 11.47 24.82
C ILE A 217 19.05 10.79 23.66
N VAL A 218 19.19 9.45 23.62
CA VAL A 218 18.46 8.54 22.72
C VAL A 218 17.75 7.51 23.57
N TYR A 219 16.55 7.15 23.19
CA TYR A 219 15.83 6.02 23.78
C TYR A 219 15.88 4.84 22.83
N ALA A 220 16.05 3.63 23.38
CA ALA A 220 16.02 2.39 22.62
C ALA A 220 15.09 1.39 23.30
N LEU A 221 14.22 0.77 22.51
CA LEU A 221 13.53 -0.45 22.90
C LEU A 221 14.47 -1.61 22.61
N VAL A 222 14.75 -2.43 23.60
CA VAL A 222 15.79 -3.47 23.52
C VAL A 222 15.29 -4.80 24.05
N ALA A 223 15.77 -5.89 23.44
CA ALA A 223 15.66 -7.24 23.98
C ALA A 223 17.01 -7.71 24.54
N HIS A 224 17.03 -8.23 25.76
CA HIS A 224 18.20 -8.71 26.47
C HIS A 224 17.87 -9.97 27.29
N ASN A 225 18.88 -10.60 27.93
CA ASN A 225 18.68 -11.85 28.68
C ASN A 225 17.63 -11.77 29.81
N GLY A 226 17.35 -10.58 30.33
CA GLY A 226 16.34 -10.37 31.38
C GLY A 226 14.93 -10.08 30.84
N GLY A 227 14.76 -9.86 29.54
CA GLY A 227 13.48 -9.52 28.96
C GLY A 227 13.55 -8.39 27.92
N VAL A 228 12.53 -7.54 27.92
CA VAL A 228 12.42 -6.37 27.06
C VAL A 228 12.39 -5.12 27.92
N GLY A 229 13.13 -4.09 27.52
CA GLY A 229 13.22 -2.85 28.24
C GLY A 229 13.34 -1.61 27.35
N VAL A 230 13.01 -0.46 27.92
CA VAL A 230 13.27 0.86 27.34
C VAL A 230 14.51 1.42 28.01
N ARG A 231 15.57 1.63 27.23
CA ARG A 231 16.81 2.26 27.71
C ARG A 231 16.89 3.72 27.29
N GLN A 232 17.10 4.60 28.29
CA GLN A 232 17.57 5.95 28.04
C GLN A 232 19.09 5.91 27.95
N ILE A 233 19.63 6.29 26.81
CA ILE A 233 21.07 6.24 26.48
C ILE A 233 21.59 7.66 26.40
N PHE A 234 22.67 7.96 27.10
CA PHE A 234 23.30 9.28 27.09
C PHE A 234 24.80 9.18 26.77
N ASN A 235 25.25 10.10 25.90
CA ASN A 235 26.63 10.22 25.50
C ASN A 235 27.05 11.70 25.55
N ASN A 236 27.77 12.07 26.61
CA ASN A 236 28.27 13.42 26.85
C ASN A 236 29.79 13.55 26.61
N GLY A 237 30.34 12.74 25.68
CA GLY A 237 31.77 12.70 25.37
C GLY A 237 32.59 11.84 26.35
N GLY A 238 31.95 11.16 27.28
CA GLY A 238 32.50 10.14 28.18
C GLY A 238 32.03 8.73 27.83
N PRO A 239 32.20 7.77 28.74
CA PRO A 239 31.61 6.45 28.58
C PRO A 239 30.09 6.54 28.41
N THR A 240 29.55 5.79 27.47
CA THR A 240 28.10 5.69 27.26
C THR A 240 27.44 5.13 28.52
N GLY A 241 26.47 5.84 29.05
CA GLY A 241 25.64 5.39 30.16
C GLY A 241 24.22 5.09 29.70
N TRP A 242 23.50 4.27 30.47
CA TRP A 242 22.09 4.03 30.20
C TRP A 242 21.30 3.77 31.52
N LEU A 243 20.01 4.07 31.46
CA LEU A 243 19.02 3.70 32.46
C LEU A 243 17.96 2.88 31.78
N GLU A 244 17.36 1.92 32.48
CA GLU A 244 16.38 1.02 31.89
C GLU A 244 15.08 1.00 32.68
N PHE A 245 13.99 1.04 31.96
CA PHE A 245 12.65 0.65 32.42
C PHE A 245 12.34 -0.73 31.83
N ASN A 246 12.16 -1.73 32.69
CA ASN A 246 11.84 -3.09 32.29
C ASN A 246 10.35 -3.19 31.90
N ILE A 247 10.08 -3.58 30.65
CA ILE A 247 8.73 -3.89 30.14
C ILE A 247 8.26 -5.23 30.72
N GLY A 248 9.15 -6.24 30.72
CA GLY A 248 8.85 -7.56 31.24
C GLY A 248 9.82 -8.63 30.78
N ALA A 249 9.82 -9.74 31.50
CA ALA A 249 10.61 -10.91 31.11
C ALA A 249 9.92 -11.64 29.93
N HIS A 250 10.66 -11.90 28.88
CA HIS A 250 10.24 -12.85 27.84
C HIS A 250 10.83 -14.22 28.18
N THR A 251 10.03 -15.25 28.20
CA THR A 251 10.46 -16.53 28.78
C THR A 251 10.53 -17.68 27.79
N ALA A 252 9.59 -17.81 26.88
CA ALA A 252 9.45 -19.01 26.06
C ALA A 252 9.71 -18.76 24.56
N TYR A 253 9.56 -17.54 24.09
CA TYR A 253 9.56 -17.23 22.67
C TYR A 253 10.56 -16.12 22.35
N SER A 254 11.18 -16.19 21.17
CA SER A 254 12.13 -15.19 20.67
C SER A 254 11.58 -14.36 19.50
N ASN A 255 10.38 -14.68 19.05
CA ASN A 255 9.65 -13.97 18.01
C ASN A 255 8.61 -13.01 18.60
N ASP A 256 8.08 -12.10 17.80
CA ASP A 256 6.99 -11.16 18.12
C ASP A 256 7.23 -10.32 19.39
N ILE A 257 8.51 -10.14 19.74
CA ILE A 257 8.94 -9.26 20.83
C ILE A 257 8.86 -7.81 20.37
N GLY A 258 8.91 -7.59 19.05
CA GLY A 258 9.09 -6.34 18.36
C GLY A 258 8.29 -5.18 18.92
N GLY A 259 8.58 -4.04 18.39
CA GLY A 259 7.93 -2.86 18.86
C GLY A 259 8.52 -1.60 18.27
N TRP A 260 7.87 -0.52 18.56
CA TRP A 260 8.22 0.81 18.12
C TRP A 260 8.26 1.78 19.29
N LEU A 261 9.09 2.81 19.20
CA LEU A 261 9.02 3.96 20.09
C LEU A 261 9.27 5.27 19.34
N GLY A 262 8.64 6.35 19.81
CA GLY A 262 8.75 7.67 19.22
C GLY A 262 8.25 8.77 20.15
N PHE A 263 8.71 9.99 19.94
CA PHE A 263 8.25 11.15 20.70
C PHE A 263 7.00 11.75 20.05
N GLY A 264 5.96 11.93 20.85
CA GLY A 264 4.76 12.64 20.44
C GLY A 264 4.94 14.16 20.44
N PRO A 265 4.00 14.90 19.82
CA PRO A 265 4.00 16.36 19.79
C PRO A 265 3.82 16.98 21.19
N ASP A 266 3.36 16.20 22.16
CA ASP A 266 3.24 16.56 23.57
C ASP A 266 4.55 16.36 24.37
N GLY A 267 5.62 15.91 23.71
CA GLY A 267 6.91 15.61 24.32
C GLY A 267 6.95 14.33 25.15
N MET A 268 5.89 13.51 25.14
CA MET A 268 5.88 12.20 25.77
C MET A 268 6.57 11.17 24.88
N LEU A 269 7.22 10.19 25.50
CA LEU A 269 7.74 9.01 24.80
C LEU A 269 6.61 7.96 24.70
N TYR A 270 6.24 7.60 23.49
CA TYR A 270 5.29 6.52 23.19
C TYR A 270 6.07 5.26 22.88
N VAL A 271 5.61 4.14 23.41
CA VAL A 271 6.22 2.81 23.25
C VAL A 271 5.13 1.81 22.92
N ALA A 272 5.22 1.20 21.75
CA ALA A 272 4.38 0.08 21.36
C ALA A 272 5.18 -1.21 21.49
N THR A 273 4.61 -2.24 22.10
CA THR A 273 5.24 -3.52 22.37
C THR A 273 4.50 -4.65 21.68
N GLY A 274 5.21 -5.66 21.20
CA GLY A 274 4.63 -6.92 20.74
C GLY A 274 4.06 -7.75 21.90
N ASP A 275 3.41 -8.86 21.57
CA ASP A 275 2.70 -9.73 22.53
C ASP A 275 3.62 -10.66 23.36
N ALA A 276 4.95 -10.58 23.15
CA ALA A 276 6.00 -11.43 23.73
C ALA A 276 6.11 -12.81 23.07
N GLY A 277 5.45 -13.05 21.95
CA GLY A 277 5.67 -14.14 21.03
C GLY A 277 4.85 -15.40 21.25
N GLY A 278 4.92 -16.26 20.26
CA GLY A 278 4.16 -17.49 20.16
C GLY A 278 2.87 -17.35 19.35
N THR A 279 2.38 -18.46 18.82
CA THR A 279 1.20 -18.45 17.97
C THR A 279 -0.06 -18.10 18.77
N ASN A 280 -0.78 -17.07 18.34
CA ASN A 280 -2.05 -16.61 18.94
C ASN A 280 -1.92 -16.18 20.41
N ASP A 281 -0.81 -15.50 20.76
CA ASP A 281 -0.56 -14.98 22.12
C ASP A 281 -0.83 -16.02 23.21
N PRO A 282 -0.06 -17.11 23.28
CA PRO A 282 -0.33 -18.21 24.23
C PRO A 282 -0.19 -17.78 25.69
N SER A 283 0.46 -16.63 25.94
CA SER A 283 0.59 -16.03 27.27
C SER A 283 -0.60 -15.16 27.66
N GLY A 284 -1.50 -14.81 26.72
CA GLY A 284 -2.60 -13.90 26.91
C GLY A 284 -2.18 -12.45 27.18
N SER A 285 -0.92 -12.13 26.89
CA SER A 285 -0.29 -10.85 27.25
C SER A 285 -0.98 -9.65 26.60
N ALA A 286 -1.40 -9.78 25.34
CA ALA A 286 -2.01 -8.68 24.59
C ALA A 286 -3.31 -8.20 25.20
N GLN A 287 -4.08 -9.10 25.83
CA GLN A 287 -5.37 -8.77 26.47
C GLN A 287 -5.29 -8.59 27.99
N ASP A 288 -4.19 -9.01 28.64
CA ASP A 288 -3.99 -8.81 30.07
C ASP A 288 -3.56 -7.36 30.36
N SER A 289 -4.42 -6.60 31.04
CA SER A 289 -4.15 -5.21 31.42
C SER A 289 -3.00 -5.04 32.44
N ALA A 290 -2.57 -6.11 33.10
CA ALA A 290 -1.41 -6.12 34.00
C ALA A 290 -0.09 -6.34 33.25
N SER A 291 -0.13 -6.88 32.02
CA SER A 291 1.02 -7.03 31.13
C SER A 291 1.33 -5.72 30.41
N LEU A 292 2.60 -5.45 30.18
CA LEU A 292 3.05 -4.35 29.30
C LEU A 292 3.39 -4.83 27.88
N PHE A 293 3.19 -6.11 27.57
CA PHE A 293 3.29 -6.67 26.24
C PHE A 293 1.96 -6.58 25.48
N GLY A 294 2.03 -6.39 24.16
CA GLY A 294 0.85 -6.19 23.31
C GLY A 294 0.13 -4.85 23.58
N LYS A 295 0.88 -3.80 23.90
CA LYS A 295 0.37 -2.52 24.39
C LYS A 295 0.96 -1.32 23.67
N LEU A 296 0.18 -0.23 23.62
CA LEU A 296 0.71 1.12 23.42
C LEU A 296 0.76 1.83 24.77
N LEU A 297 1.94 2.27 25.14
CA LEU A 297 2.27 2.93 26.39
C LEU A 297 2.77 4.35 26.15
N SER A 298 2.60 5.27 27.11
CA SER A 298 3.32 6.54 27.10
C SER A 298 4.04 6.78 28.43
N PHE A 299 5.20 7.44 28.32
CA PHE A 299 6.10 7.75 29.42
C PHE A 299 6.46 9.23 29.40
N SER A 300 6.59 9.84 30.60
CA SER A 300 7.23 11.14 30.73
C SER A 300 8.76 10.97 30.71
N PRO A 301 9.50 11.63 29.81
CA PRO A 301 10.96 11.63 29.85
C PRO A 301 11.53 12.08 31.21
N ALA A 302 10.86 13.02 31.88
CA ALA A 302 11.25 13.49 33.21
C ALA A 302 11.24 12.38 34.29
N ALA A 303 10.49 11.31 34.08
CA ALA A 303 10.50 10.17 34.99
C ALA A 303 11.82 9.39 34.94
N PHE A 304 12.45 9.30 33.75
CA PHE A 304 13.79 8.72 33.59
C PHE A 304 14.86 9.62 34.23
N ASP A 305 14.72 10.94 34.08
CA ASP A 305 15.66 11.91 34.67
C ASP A 305 15.64 11.87 36.20
N ALA A 306 14.45 11.78 36.80
CA ALA A 306 14.28 11.65 38.24
C ALA A 306 14.87 10.33 38.77
N TYR A 307 14.92 9.28 37.94
CA TYR A 307 15.50 7.99 38.28
C TYR A 307 17.03 8.06 38.41
N SER A 308 17.69 8.88 37.58
CA SER A 308 19.16 8.91 37.48
C SER A 308 19.87 9.51 38.69
N GLY A 309 19.19 10.26 39.54
CA GLY A 309 19.79 10.99 40.68
C GLY A 309 19.38 10.52 42.06
N ALA A 310 18.46 9.54 42.18
CA ALA A 310 17.88 9.15 43.45
C ALA A 310 18.56 7.93 44.05
N SER A 311 18.82 7.96 45.35
CA SER A 311 19.28 6.78 46.11
C SER A 311 18.22 5.66 46.16
N VAL A 312 16.94 6.02 46.00
CA VAL A 312 15.81 5.11 45.75
C VAL A 312 14.98 5.75 44.64
N PRO A 313 15.12 5.27 43.40
CA PRO A 313 14.44 5.86 42.24
C PRO A 313 12.91 5.72 42.43
N PRO A 314 12.12 6.79 42.11
CA PRO A 314 10.68 6.65 42.03
C PRO A 314 10.33 5.69 40.86
N PRO A 315 9.26 4.88 40.99
CA PRO A 315 8.88 3.98 39.92
C PRO A 315 8.47 4.79 38.69
N ILE A 316 9.08 4.48 37.55
CA ILE A 316 8.66 4.99 36.25
C ILE A 316 7.26 4.39 36.00
N LYS A 317 6.28 5.22 35.74
CA LYS A 317 4.90 4.79 35.44
C LYS A 317 4.60 4.95 33.97
N ALA A 318 4.27 3.84 33.34
CA ALA A 318 3.69 3.82 32.03
C ALA A 318 2.19 4.16 32.11
N LYS A 319 1.70 4.95 31.16
CA LYS A 319 0.28 5.14 30.94
C LYS A 319 -0.16 4.23 29.79
N LEU A 320 -1.11 3.35 30.03
CA LEU A 320 -1.70 2.48 29.03
C LEU A 320 -2.66 3.28 28.14
N LEU A 321 -2.47 3.19 26.82
CA LEU A 321 -3.26 3.88 25.81
C LEU A 321 -4.07 2.92 24.93
N ALA A 322 -3.47 1.77 24.55
CA ALA A 322 -4.15 0.71 23.82
C ALA A 322 -3.58 -0.66 24.20
N GLN A 323 -4.37 -1.70 23.94
CA GLN A 323 -4.02 -3.11 24.11
C GLN A 323 -4.45 -3.93 22.90
N GLY A 324 -4.04 -5.18 22.82
CA GLY A 324 -4.39 -6.07 21.71
C GLY A 324 -3.56 -5.81 20.47
N LEU A 325 -2.26 -5.52 20.64
CA LEU A 325 -1.25 -5.45 19.58
C LEU A 325 -0.52 -6.79 19.45
N HIS A 326 -0.13 -7.16 18.22
CA HIS A 326 0.68 -8.34 17.93
C HIS A 326 2.15 -7.97 17.78
N TYR A 327 2.52 -7.23 16.72
CA TYR A 327 3.89 -6.84 16.42
C TYR A 327 3.93 -5.43 15.82
N PRO A 328 3.79 -4.36 16.62
CA PRO A 328 3.88 -3.01 16.10
C PRO A 328 5.25 -2.75 15.48
N SER A 329 5.28 -2.24 14.24
CA SER A 329 6.48 -2.13 13.44
C SER A 329 6.90 -0.70 13.12
N GLY A 330 6.08 0.26 13.42
CA GLY A 330 6.32 1.67 13.13
C GLY A 330 5.31 2.55 13.84
N GLY A 331 5.39 3.86 13.60
CA GLY A 331 4.40 4.80 14.10
C GLY A 331 4.67 6.20 13.57
N THR A 332 3.64 6.91 13.19
CA THR A 332 3.73 8.31 12.77
C THR A 332 2.65 9.15 13.41
N PHE A 333 3.06 10.27 13.99
CA PHE A 333 2.14 11.24 14.53
C PHE A 333 1.58 12.12 13.43
N TYR A 334 0.30 12.43 13.51
CA TYR A 334 -0.40 13.31 12.60
C TYR A 334 -1.40 14.18 13.37
N ALA A 335 -2.05 15.14 12.71
CA ALA A 335 -2.92 16.12 13.38
C ALA A 335 -4.00 15.50 14.29
N ASN A 336 -4.49 14.30 13.96
CA ASN A 336 -5.58 13.62 14.67
C ASN A 336 -5.11 12.54 15.65
N GLY A 337 -3.80 12.27 15.77
CA GLY A 337 -3.30 11.22 16.65
C GLY A 337 -2.04 10.52 16.17
N LEU A 338 -2.02 9.22 16.33
CA LEU A 338 -0.96 8.31 15.94
C LEU A 338 -1.50 7.27 14.95
N LEU A 339 -0.87 7.11 13.79
CA LEU A 339 -1.02 5.94 12.94
C LEU A 339 0.03 4.90 13.38
N LEU A 340 -0.42 3.72 13.75
CA LEU A 340 0.40 2.65 14.30
C LEU A 340 0.24 1.39 13.45
N PRO A 341 1.21 1.08 12.56
CA PRO A 341 1.28 -0.21 11.88
C PRO A 341 1.49 -1.36 12.86
N ASP A 342 0.72 -2.42 12.68
CA ASP A 342 0.83 -3.66 13.45
C ASP A 342 0.89 -4.84 12.50
N ARG A 343 1.99 -5.61 12.55
CA ARG A 343 2.15 -6.81 11.73
C ARG A 343 1.24 -7.89 12.22
N GLY A 344 0.52 -8.50 11.31
CA GLY A 344 -0.24 -9.67 11.63
C GLY A 344 0.59 -10.95 11.68
N GLN A 345 0.01 -12.03 12.19
CA GLN A 345 0.67 -13.32 12.26
C GLN A 345 0.65 -14.05 10.90
N SER A 346 -0.52 -14.04 10.20
CA SER A 346 -0.68 -14.89 9.02
C SER A 346 -1.77 -14.47 8.03
N GLN A 347 -2.65 -13.55 8.40
CA GLN A 347 -3.82 -13.22 7.58
C GLN A 347 -3.81 -11.78 7.08
N ARG A 348 -3.54 -10.82 7.96
CA ARG A 348 -3.67 -9.39 7.68
C ARG A 348 -2.53 -8.58 8.28
N GLU A 349 -2.03 -7.65 7.50
CA GLU A 349 -1.28 -6.49 7.98
C GLU A 349 -2.25 -5.34 8.20
N GLU A 350 -2.01 -4.49 9.20
CA GLU A 350 -2.94 -3.43 9.55
C GLU A 350 -2.28 -2.13 9.99
N VAL A 351 -3.02 -1.02 9.90
CA VAL A 351 -2.66 0.26 10.51
C VAL A 351 -3.81 0.73 11.39
N ASN A 352 -3.49 1.01 12.63
CA ASN A 352 -4.43 1.50 13.64
C ASN A 352 -4.33 3.02 13.78
N ALA A 353 -5.47 3.73 13.88
CA ALA A 353 -5.51 5.16 14.20
C ALA A 353 -5.90 5.36 15.67
N LEU A 354 -4.99 5.94 16.44
CA LEU A 354 -5.10 6.08 17.89
C LEU A 354 -5.11 7.57 18.28
N PRO A 355 -6.14 8.06 19.01
CA PRO A 355 -6.13 9.43 19.50
C PRO A 355 -5.10 9.58 20.63
N LEU A 356 -4.43 10.73 20.69
CA LEU A 356 -3.49 11.04 21.78
C LEU A 356 -4.21 11.51 23.06
N THR A 357 -5.45 11.97 22.92
CA THR A 357 -6.30 12.38 24.07
C THR A 357 -7.05 11.18 24.61
N VAL A 358 -6.71 10.77 25.80
CA VAL A 358 -7.19 9.50 26.38
C VAL A 358 -8.40 9.69 27.25
N GLY A 359 -9.52 9.07 26.85
CA GLY A 359 -10.67 8.80 27.72
C GLY A 359 -10.79 7.33 28.11
N THR A 360 -10.47 6.42 27.16
CA THR A 360 -10.57 4.96 27.32
C THR A 360 -9.36 4.29 26.69
N VAL A 361 -8.98 3.12 27.19
CA VAL A 361 -7.98 2.25 26.57
C VAL A 361 -8.62 1.55 25.38
N ASP A 362 -8.07 1.75 24.17
CA ASP A 362 -8.53 1.06 22.99
C ASP A 362 -8.12 -0.42 23.00
N ASN A 363 -9.00 -1.31 22.56
CA ASN A 363 -8.68 -2.71 22.33
C ASN A 363 -8.65 -2.98 20.80
N LEU A 364 -7.45 -3.27 20.27
CA LEU A 364 -7.20 -3.44 18.84
C LEU A 364 -7.46 -4.86 18.34
N GLY A 365 -7.72 -5.80 19.28
CA GLY A 365 -8.34 -7.09 18.97
C GLY A 365 -7.45 -8.31 19.03
N TRP A 366 -6.12 -8.20 18.89
CA TRP A 366 -5.23 -9.36 18.98
C TRP A 366 -5.31 -10.06 20.35
N PRO A 367 -5.37 -11.41 20.44
CA PRO A 367 -5.31 -12.40 19.35
C PRO A 367 -6.68 -12.82 18.77
N TYR A 368 -7.78 -12.19 19.15
CA TYR A 368 -9.12 -12.52 18.62
C TYR A 368 -9.31 -12.09 17.18
N ARG A 369 -8.66 -10.99 16.81
CA ARG A 369 -8.66 -10.46 15.43
C ARG A 369 -7.26 -10.21 14.92
N GLU A 370 -7.12 -10.34 13.61
CA GLU A 370 -6.00 -9.90 12.80
C GLU A 370 -6.60 -9.00 11.72
N GLY A 371 -6.49 -7.69 11.89
CA GLY A 371 -7.31 -6.73 11.16
C GLY A 371 -8.81 -6.86 11.46
N THR A 372 -9.59 -6.99 10.40
CA THR A 372 -11.03 -7.32 10.49
C THR A 372 -11.29 -8.82 10.45
N TYR A 373 -10.25 -9.64 10.21
CA TYR A 373 -10.36 -11.10 10.16
C TYR A 373 -10.50 -11.67 11.58
N VAL A 374 -11.53 -12.51 11.78
CA VAL A 374 -11.75 -13.21 13.06
C VAL A 374 -10.79 -14.39 13.15
N ASN A 375 -9.80 -14.29 14.04
CA ASN A 375 -8.77 -15.29 14.26
C ASN A 375 -9.18 -16.31 15.34
N LEU A 376 -9.69 -15.84 16.46
CA LEU A 376 -10.16 -16.69 17.57
C LEU A 376 -11.62 -16.38 17.93
N ALA A 377 -12.35 -17.40 18.36
CA ALA A 377 -13.70 -17.22 18.88
C ALA A 377 -13.69 -16.61 20.29
N GLY A 378 -14.79 -15.95 20.66
CA GLY A 378 -14.96 -15.38 22.00
C GLY A 378 -14.38 -13.97 22.16
N GLU A 379 -14.31 -13.20 21.07
CA GLU A 379 -13.83 -11.82 21.08
C GLU A 379 -14.56 -10.95 22.13
N PRO A 380 -13.84 -10.08 22.85
CA PRO A 380 -14.45 -9.13 23.77
C PRO A 380 -15.23 -8.05 23.00
N ALA A 381 -16.21 -7.45 23.68
CA ALA A 381 -16.95 -6.34 23.09
C ALA A 381 -16.08 -5.06 23.01
N GLY A 382 -16.38 -4.20 22.04
CA GLY A 382 -15.76 -2.88 21.90
C GLY A 382 -14.39 -2.88 21.25
N LEU A 383 -14.06 -3.89 20.45
CA LEU A 383 -12.86 -3.89 19.63
C LEU A 383 -12.88 -2.72 18.63
N VAL A 384 -11.70 -2.15 18.40
CA VAL A 384 -11.47 -1.07 17.43
C VAL A 384 -10.87 -1.66 16.18
N SER A 385 -11.55 -1.49 15.06
CA SER A 385 -11.02 -1.93 13.75
C SER A 385 -9.92 -1.00 13.25
N PRO A 386 -8.93 -1.53 12.49
CA PRO A 386 -7.90 -0.72 11.86
C PRO A 386 -8.49 0.24 10.82
N VAL A 387 -7.74 1.29 10.47
CA VAL A 387 -8.14 2.24 9.43
C VAL A 387 -7.75 1.78 8.03
N LEU A 388 -6.81 0.86 7.91
CA LEU A 388 -6.51 0.11 6.69
C LEU A 388 -5.97 -1.27 7.05
N GLU A 389 -6.15 -2.22 6.14
CA GLU A 389 -5.56 -3.55 6.21
C GLU A 389 -5.33 -4.12 4.82
N TYR A 390 -4.39 -5.06 4.71
CA TYR A 390 -4.17 -5.82 3.48
C TYR A 390 -3.79 -7.28 3.79
N PRO A 391 -4.10 -8.23 2.86
CA PRO A 391 -3.88 -9.65 3.11
C PRO A 391 -2.41 -10.04 2.99
N HIS A 392 -2.02 -11.11 3.70
CA HIS A 392 -0.78 -11.83 3.41
C HIS A 392 -0.88 -12.54 2.05
N GLY A 393 0.24 -12.58 1.31
CA GLY A 393 0.32 -13.29 0.03
C GLY A 393 1.13 -12.56 -1.03
N SER A 394 0.88 -12.94 -2.30
CA SER A 394 1.59 -12.44 -3.48
C SER A 394 0.69 -11.69 -4.47
N GLY A 395 -0.53 -11.32 -4.07
CA GLY A 395 -1.44 -10.53 -4.91
C GLY A 395 -0.97 -9.07 -5.04
N THR A 396 -1.56 -8.33 -5.98
CA THR A 396 -1.24 -6.91 -6.25
C THR A 396 -1.27 -6.06 -4.97
N TYR A 397 -2.25 -6.29 -4.12
CA TYR A 397 -2.45 -5.55 -2.87
C TYR A 397 -2.24 -6.45 -1.63
N ALA A 398 -1.38 -7.45 -1.76
CA ALA A 398 -0.96 -8.32 -0.68
C ALA A 398 0.50 -8.04 -0.31
N GLY A 399 0.91 -8.44 0.87
CA GLY A 399 2.29 -8.31 1.34
C GLY A 399 2.68 -9.43 2.29
N GLN A 400 3.77 -9.22 3.00
CA GLN A 400 4.34 -10.17 3.94
C GLN A 400 4.35 -9.64 5.37
N GLN A 401 4.81 -8.39 5.54
CA GLN A 401 4.94 -7.72 6.83
C GLN A 401 4.98 -6.21 6.61
N ILE A 402 4.08 -5.47 7.22
CA ILE A 402 4.17 -4.01 7.22
C ILE A 402 5.40 -3.55 7.99
N VAL A 403 6.20 -2.70 7.38
CA VAL A 403 7.45 -2.19 7.98
C VAL A 403 7.22 -0.93 8.80
N GLY A 404 6.35 -0.09 8.31
CA GLY A 404 6.07 1.22 8.86
C GLY A 404 5.58 2.16 7.78
N GLY A 405 5.29 3.40 8.16
CA GLY A 405 4.86 4.43 7.24
C GLY A 405 4.90 5.81 7.86
N PHE A 406 4.63 6.82 7.05
CA PHE A 406 4.62 8.22 7.45
C PHE A 406 3.59 9.00 6.65
N VAL A 407 3.15 10.13 7.20
CA VAL A 407 2.32 11.10 6.49
C VAL A 407 3.26 12.05 5.76
N TYR A 408 3.23 12.02 4.42
CA TYR A 408 4.16 12.80 3.60
C TYR A 408 3.97 14.31 3.78
N GLN A 409 5.08 15.01 4.07
CA GLN A 409 5.15 16.46 4.32
C GLN A 409 5.94 17.21 3.23
N GLY A 410 6.58 16.48 2.31
CA GLY A 410 7.45 17.04 1.28
C GLY A 410 6.69 17.72 0.14
N SER A 411 7.43 18.09 -0.91
CA SER A 411 6.94 18.90 -2.04
C SER A 411 6.50 18.09 -3.26
N ASN A 412 6.67 16.76 -3.27
CA ASN A 412 6.21 15.94 -4.40
C ASN A 412 4.68 15.93 -4.44
N ALA A 413 4.10 16.39 -5.56
CA ALA A 413 2.66 16.57 -5.70
C ALA A 413 1.88 15.26 -5.66
N SER A 414 2.46 14.15 -6.15
CA SER A 414 1.80 12.84 -6.19
C SER A 414 1.73 12.17 -4.82
N LEU A 415 2.61 12.56 -3.87
CA LEU A 415 2.63 12.03 -2.51
C LEU A 415 1.95 12.96 -1.50
N THR A 416 1.68 14.22 -1.87
CA THR A 416 1.10 15.22 -0.94
C THR A 416 -0.28 14.80 -0.45
N GLY A 417 -0.47 14.81 0.87
CA GLY A 417 -1.74 14.44 1.51
C GLY A 417 -1.96 12.93 1.62
N THR A 418 -0.92 12.13 1.39
CA THR A 418 -0.99 10.66 1.51
C THR A 418 -0.28 10.16 2.77
N TYR A 419 -0.69 8.98 3.21
CA TYR A 419 0.08 8.11 4.07
C TYR A 419 0.84 7.13 3.19
N VAL A 420 2.16 7.14 3.27
CA VAL A 420 3.07 6.25 2.53
C VAL A 420 3.51 5.16 3.48
N PHE A 421 3.40 3.89 3.08
CA PHE A 421 3.85 2.77 3.89
C PHE A 421 4.52 1.69 3.05
N LEU A 422 5.37 0.92 3.69
CA LEU A 422 6.20 -0.10 3.06
C LEU A 422 5.88 -1.48 3.62
N ASP A 423 6.01 -2.48 2.76
CA ASP A 423 5.99 -3.90 3.12
C ASP A 423 7.39 -4.50 2.96
N ALA A 424 7.73 -5.52 3.78
CA ALA A 424 9.03 -6.21 3.73
C ALA A 424 9.29 -6.92 2.39
N SER A 425 8.28 -7.13 1.57
CA SER A 425 8.45 -7.59 0.17
C SER A 425 9.10 -6.55 -0.75
N GLY A 426 9.24 -5.30 -0.31
CA GLY A 426 9.69 -4.17 -1.10
C GLY A 426 8.54 -3.37 -1.74
N ALA A 427 7.29 -3.78 -1.54
CA ALA A 427 6.15 -3.01 -2.02
C ALA A 427 6.02 -1.69 -1.26
N VAL A 428 5.69 -0.63 -1.99
CA VAL A 428 5.39 0.70 -1.48
C VAL A 428 3.96 1.03 -1.83
N PHE A 429 3.20 1.45 -0.84
CA PHE A 429 1.80 1.81 -1.02
C PHE A 429 1.53 3.24 -0.57
N THR A 430 0.59 3.89 -1.23
CA THR A 430 0.04 5.17 -0.78
C THR A 430 -1.47 5.10 -0.66
N VAL A 431 -1.99 5.82 0.34
CA VAL A 431 -3.42 6.01 0.54
C VAL A 431 -3.70 7.47 0.91
N PRO A 432 -4.80 8.07 0.45
CA PRO A 432 -5.15 9.42 0.86
C PRO A 432 -5.34 9.48 2.38
N LEU A 433 -4.62 10.35 3.08
CA LEU A 433 -4.73 10.49 4.55
C LEU A 433 -6.16 10.76 5.01
N VAL A 434 -6.92 11.53 4.22
CA VAL A 434 -8.31 11.86 4.53
C VAL A 434 -9.24 10.65 4.54
N SER A 435 -8.84 9.54 3.91
CA SER A 435 -9.59 8.28 3.87
C SER A 435 -9.34 7.40 5.10
N LEU A 436 -8.28 7.67 5.86
CA LEU A 436 -7.91 6.92 7.07
C LEU A 436 -8.72 7.44 8.27
N GLN A 437 -9.97 7.04 8.35
CA GLN A 437 -10.89 7.48 9.39
C GLN A 437 -11.20 6.35 10.36
N ARG A 438 -11.07 6.65 11.65
CA ARG A 438 -11.42 5.71 12.71
C ARG A 438 -12.89 5.28 12.60
N GLY A 439 -13.12 3.97 12.70
CA GLY A 439 -14.44 3.36 12.55
C GLY A 439 -14.76 2.86 11.15
N SER A 440 -13.84 3.05 10.19
CA SER A 440 -13.92 2.43 8.85
C SER A 440 -12.54 1.93 8.44
N THR A 441 -12.51 0.80 7.74
CA THR A 441 -11.28 0.21 7.21
C THR A 441 -11.20 0.47 5.72
N PHE A 442 -10.15 1.14 5.26
CA PHE A 442 -9.91 1.45 3.86
C PHE A 442 -9.51 0.16 3.11
N ALA A 443 -10.16 -0.11 1.98
CA ALA A 443 -9.97 -1.36 1.26
C ALA A 443 -8.61 -1.41 0.54
N ALA A 444 -7.92 -2.54 0.61
CA ALA A 444 -6.62 -2.72 -0.05
C ALA A 444 -6.69 -2.53 -1.58
N SER A 445 -7.82 -2.87 -2.21
CA SER A 445 -8.05 -2.64 -3.65
C SER A 445 -8.03 -1.17 -4.05
N ASP A 446 -8.12 -0.26 -3.08
CA ASP A 446 -8.09 1.18 -3.29
C ASP A 446 -6.73 1.81 -2.99
N PHE A 447 -5.72 1.02 -2.63
CA PHE A 447 -4.34 1.49 -2.48
C PHE A 447 -3.75 1.82 -3.86
N GLU A 448 -2.83 2.76 -3.90
CA GLU A 448 -1.91 2.93 -5.02
C GLU A 448 -0.63 2.17 -4.73
N ARG A 449 -0.18 1.36 -5.68
CA ARG A 449 1.03 0.57 -5.56
C ARG A 449 2.18 1.26 -6.30
N ARG A 450 3.13 1.80 -5.54
CA ARG A 450 4.19 2.73 -6.00
C ARG A 450 5.58 2.11 -6.09
N ASP A 451 5.75 0.82 -5.97
CA ASP A 451 7.09 0.21 -5.97
C ASP A 451 7.88 0.44 -7.26
N LEU A 452 7.20 0.62 -8.41
CA LEU A 452 7.87 0.99 -9.66
C LEU A 452 8.38 2.43 -9.65
N ASP A 453 7.67 3.37 -9.03
CA ASP A 453 8.11 4.76 -8.86
C ASP A 453 9.31 4.83 -7.92
N PHE A 454 9.30 4.00 -6.89
CA PHE A 454 10.38 3.88 -5.90
C PHE A 454 11.55 3.01 -6.38
N THR A 455 11.60 2.64 -7.66
CA THR A 455 12.73 1.87 -8.21
C THR A 455 14.00 2.73 -8.24
N PRO A 456 15.09 2.35 -7.50
CA PRO A 456 16.31 3.12 -7.44
C PRO A 456 17.12 3.04 -8.74
N ALA A 457 17.94 4.05 -9.01
CA ALA A 457 18.88 4.07 -10.13
C ALA A 457 19.96 2.98 -10.01
N SER A 458 20.26 2.53 -8.79
CA SER A 458 21.19 1.43 -8.51
C SER A 458 20.84 0.74 -7.19
N GLY A 459 21.01 -0.58 -7.13
CA GLY A 459 20.58 -1.41 -6.00
C GLY A 459 19.10 -1.78 -6.11
N THR A 460 18.55 -2.32 -5.04
CA THR A 460 17.14 -2.72 -4.94
C THR A 460 16.67 -2.46 -3.52
N ILE A 461 15.50 -1.86 -3.36
CA ILE A 461 14.84 -1.79 -2.05
C ILE A 461 14.34 -3.20 -1.71
N ALA A 462 15.21 -3.99 -1.08
CA ALA A 462 14.95 -5.37 -0.71
C ALA A 462 14.85 -5.49 0.81
N GLN A 463 13.79 -6.13 1.29
CA GLN A 463 13.57 -6.33 2.74
C GLN A 463 13.73 -5.02 3.53
N PRO A 464 12.96 -3.95 3.21
CA PRO A 464 12.98 -2.74 4.01
C PRO A 464 12.61 -3.07 5.46
N VAL A 465 13.28 -2.41 6.41
CA VAL A 465 13.09 -2.63 7.85
C VAL A 465 12.67 -1.38 8.59
N SER A 466 12.94 -0.20 8.03
CA SER A 466 12.56 1.07 8.64
C SER A 466 12.48 2.17 7.58
N VAL A 467 11.56 3.10 7.76
CA VAL A 467 11.36 4.25 6.88
C VAL A 467 11.11 5.51 7.70
N VAL A 468 11.66 6.64 7.23
CA VAL A 468 11.43 7.94 7.85
C VAL A 468 11.46 9.04 6.79
N GLU A 469 10.69 10.10 7.01
CA GLU A 469 10.76 11.35 6.25
C GLU A 469 11.50 12.39 7.08
N ASP A 470 12.47 13.13 6.48
CA ASP A 470 13.16 14.22 7.15
C ASP A 470 12.40 15.53 7.03
N GLY A 471 12.87 16.57 7.76
CA GLY A 471 12.24 17.89 7.76
C GLY A 471 12.29 18.64 6.40
N THR A 472 12.95 18.09 5.38
CA THR A 472 12.98 18.62 4.00
C THR A 472 12.00 17.91 3.08
N GLY A 473 11.36 16.83 3.55
CA GLY A 473 10.48 15.97 2.75
C GLY A 473 11.23 14.87 1.99
N ALA A 474 12.52 14.66 2.27
CA ALA A 474 13.23 13.52 1.74
C ALA A 474 12.92 12.27 2.59
N ILE A 475 12.64 11.16 1.92
CA ILE A 475 12.34 9.89 2.54
C ILE A 475 13.61 9.05 2.58
N TYR A 476 13.85 8.36 3.70
CA TYR A 476 14.95 7.42 3.84
C TYR A 476 14.41 6.04 4.17
N ILE A 477 14.86 5.05 3.42
CA ILE A 477 14.46 3.65 3.55
C ILE A 477 15.71 2.84 3.90
N ALA A 478 15.73 2.19 5.07
CA ALA A 478 16.77 1.27 5.47
C ALA A 478 16.36 -0.18 5.17
N CYS A 479 17.27 -0.95 4.58
CA CYS A 479 17.07 -2.36 4.23
C CYS A 479 17.94 -3.27 5.11
N ASP A 480 17.50 -4.52 5.36
CA ASP A 480 18.19 -5.47 6.27
C ASP A 480 19.61 -5.82 5.81
N ASP A 481 19.90 -5.70 4.51
CA ASP A 481 21.25 -5.91 3.94
C ASP A 481 22.23 -4.75 4.21
N GLY A 482 21.78 -3.68 4.89
CA GLY A 482 22.60 -2.55 5.27
C GLY A 482 22.64 -1.42 4.24
N GLU A 483 21.82 -1.46 3.21
CA GLU A 483 21.65 -0.37 2.27
C GLU A 483 20.64 0.66 2.79
N ILE A 484 20.89 1.94 2.54
CA ILE A 484 19.93 3.02 2.79
C ILE A 484 19.70 3.77 1.48
N PHE A 485 18.43 3.93 1.14
CA PHE A 485 17.97 4.67 -0.01
C PHE A 485 17.37 6.00 0.41
N ARG A 486 17.62 7.04 -0.38
CA ARG A 486 17.00 8.36 -0.26
C ARG A 486 16.06 8.58 -1.43
N VAL A 487 14.85 9.02 -1.14
CA VAL A 487 13.82 9.38 -2.11
C VAL A 487 13.58 10.87 -2.05
N THR A 488 13.61 11.55 -3.19
CA THR A 488 13.39 12.99 -3.30
C THR A 488 12.43 13.30 -4.44
N ALA A 489 11.83 14.49 -4.41
CA ALA A 489 11.18 15.06 -5.57
C ALA A 489 12.23 15.45 -6.61
N SER A 490 11.99 15.10 -7.91
CA SER A 490 12.84 15.44 -9.05
C SER A 490 12.34 16.68 -9.78
#